data_6da3059b60d2639d998b1f077a417c0d
#
_entry.id   6da3059b60d2639d998b1f077a417c0d
#
_cell.length_a   1.000
_cell.length_b   1.000
_cell.length_c   1.000
_cell.angle_alpha   90.00
_cell.angle_beta   90.00
_cell.angle_gamma   90.00
#
_symmetry.space_group_name_H-M   'P 1'
#
loop_
_entity.id
_entity.type
_entity.pdbx_description
1 polymer ?
#
loop_
_entity_poly.entity_id
_entity_poly.type
_entity_poly.pdbx_seq_one_letter_code
_entity_poly.pdbx_strand_id
1 'polypeptide(L)'
;MSSIRLIVSDIDGTILDQHHQVDPALIKLIPQLKEKKIPFILASARSPIGIAPIARSLGVHQEPIACYNGALIVKGEEILFEHSLDKDEICTFLHRVDELDPSISINCYSGAVWFNSREDQWTQVEAAITGETPQIQPLSQTLSDDTLHLHKLLLIGETQNIQELYQKLDPQEFPQTAFYLSKENYLEVTAKAVSKRDAVLELATYYQVPLEQVMTIGDHFNDLPMIRLAGLGVAMGNAPEAVRKEAQVVTTSNQEHGVAQAIQEYVLPPSNK
;
A
#
# COMPACT_ATOMS: atom_id res chain seq x y z
N MET A 1 -4.85 -16.31 23.57
CA MET A 1 -4.78 -15.90 22.15
C MET A 1 -4.03 -16.96 21.38
N SER A 2 -4.41 -17.26 20.13
CA SER A 2 -3.67 -18.17 19.27
C SER A 2 -2.25 -17.60 19.05
N SER A 3 -1.22 -18.44 18.90
CA SER A 3 0.13 -17.93 18.63
C SER A 3 0.17 -17.30 17.23
N ILE A 4 0.68 -16.07 17.12
CA ILE A 4 0.85 -15.37 15.83
C ILE A 4 1.91 -16.10 14.99
N ARG A 5 1.60 -16.30 13.71
CA ARG A 5 2.46 -16.99 12.73
C ARG A 5 2.72 -16.18 11.46
N LEU A 6 2.04 -15.05 11.28
CA LEU A 6 2.23 -14.12 10.17
C LEU A 6 1.98 -12.71 10.66
N ILE A 7 2.83 -11.76 10.29
CA ILE A 7 2.65 -10.33 10.57
C ILE A 7 2.60 -9.60 9.23
N VAL A 8 1.57 -8.76 9.04
CA VAL A 8 1.46 -7.85 7.90
C VAL A 8 1.38 -6.41 8.43
N SER A 9 2.31 -5.57 8.02
CA SER A 9 2.45 -4.21 8.51
C SER A 9 2.36 -3.20 7.39
N ASP A 10 1.64 -2.11 7.63
CA ASP A 10 1.79 -0.88 6.87
C ASP A 10 3.19 -0.28 7.05
N ILE A 11 3.53 0.71 6.21
CA ILE A 11 4.84 1.36 6.16
C ILE A 11 4.77 2.78 6.71
N ASP A 12 4.03 3.66 6.04
CA ASP A 12 4.04 5.10 6.29
C ASP A 12 3.18 5.47 7.50
N GLY A 13 3.77 6.09 8.51
CA GLY A 13 3.09 6.34 9.79
C GLY A 13 3.03 5.11 10.71
N THR A 14 3.56 3.96 10.27
CA THR A 14 3.58 2.71 11.01
C THR A 14 5.01 2.29 11.36
N ILE A 15 5.80 1.80 10.40
CA ILE A 15 7.21 1.40 10.66
C ILE A 15 8.22 2.51 10.40
N LEU A 16 7.82 3.57 9.70
CA LEU A 16 8.65 4.74 9.46
C LEU A 16 8.33 5.85 10.45
N ASP A 17 9.38 6.52 10.94
CA ASP A 17 9.26 7.72 11.76
C ASP A 17 8.98 8.98 10.90
N GLN A 18 8.93 10.16 11.56
CA GLN A 18 8.74 11.46 10.89
C GLN A 18 9.87 11.85 9.92
N HIS A 19 11.03 11.18 9.99
CA HIS A 19 12.18 11.36 9.10
C HIS A 19 12.27 10.29 8.02
N HIS A 20 11.20 9.50 7.84
CA HIS A 20 11.14 8.36 6.92
C HIS A 20 12.23 7.29 7.19
N GLN A 21 12.64 7.15 8.46
CA GLN A 21 13.59 6.13 8.89
C GLN A 21 12.87 4.95 9.52
N VAL A 22 13.35 3.74 9.21
CA VAL A 22 12.82 2.50 9.83
C VAL A 22 13.21 2.48 11.31
N ASP A 23 12.26 2.14 12.17
CA ASP A 23 12.47 2.04 13.61
C ASP A 23 13.61 1.06 13.97
N PRO A 24 14.70 1.53 14.62
CA PRO A 24 15.81 0.68 15.03
C PRO A 24 15.43 -0.41 16.03
N ALA A 25 14.37 -0.19 16.83
CA ALA A 25 13.87 -1.20 17.76
C ALA A 25 13.23 -2.37 17.00
N LEU A 26 12.46 -2.06 15.94
CA LEU A 26 11.88 -3.08 15.06
C LEU A 26 12.97 -3.89 14.33
N ILE A 27 14.00 -3.22 13.78
CA ILE A 27 15.13 -3.90 13.11
C ILE A 27 15.75 -4.98 14.01
N LYS A 28 15.90 -4.71 15.32
CA LYS A 28 16.45 -5.67 16.28
C LYS A 28 15.56 -6.88 16.56
N LEU A 29 14.27 -6.79 16.27
CA LEU A 29 13.31 -7.89 16.49
C LEU A 29 13.19 -8.81 15.28
N ILE A 30 13.47 -8.34 14.06
CA ILE A 30 13.34 -9.15 12.84
C ILE A 30 14.13 -10.46 12.91
N PRO A 31 15.39 -10.52 13.40
CA PRO A 31 16.09 -11.79 13.55
C PRO A 31 15.37 -12.79 14.47
N GLN A 32 14.75 -12.32 15.55
CA GLN A 32 13.99 -13.16 16.48
C GLN A 32 12.71 -13.73 15.84
N LEU A 33 12.03 -12.92 15.02
CA LEU A 33 10.88 -13.40 14.23
C LEU A 33 11.32 -14.47 13.23
N LYS A 34 12.45 -14.27 12.54
CA LYS A 34 13.02 -15.28 11.62
C LYS A 34 13.36 -16.59 12.31
N GLU A 35 13.99 -16.56 13.48
CA GLU A 35 14.27 -17.76 14.29
C GLU A 35 12.99 -18.53 14.62
N LYS A 36 11.89 -17.82 14.89
CA LYS A 36 10.57 -18.41 15.15
C LYS A 36 9.80 -18.74 13.87
N LYS A 37 10.35 -18.49 12.69
CA LYS A 37 9.71 -18.68 11.38
C LYS A 37 8.39 -17.91 11.26
N ILE A 38 8.36 -16.69 11.76
CA ILE A 38 7.22 -15.77 11.65
C ILE A 38 7.56 -14.73 10.60
N PRO A 39 7.00 -14.79 9.38
CA PRO A 39 7.20 -13.80 8.34
C PRO A 39 6.69 -12.43 8.78
N PHE A 40 7.44 -11.38 8.43
CA PHE A 40 7.04 -9.99 8.60
C PHE A 40 6.94 -9.35 7.21
N ILE A 41 5.73 -9.05 6.77
CA ILE A 41 5.39 -8.62 5.42
C ILE A 41 5.03 -7.13 5.42
N LEU A 42 5.50 -6.41 4.41
CA LEU A 42 5.15 -5.01 4.20
C LEU A 42 3.99 -4.91 3.21
N ALA A 43 2.98 -4.11 3.56
CA ALA A 43 1.82 -3.80 2.71
C ALA A 43 1.60 -2.28 2.64
N SER A 44 1.72 -1.69 1.45
CA SER A 44 1.70 -0.24 1.27
C SER A 44 1.04 0.18 -0.05
N ALA A 45 0.64 1.44 -0.14
CA ALA A 45 0.23 2.08 -1.40
C ALA A 45 1.41 2.34 -2.36
N ARG A 46 2.64 2.15 -1.90
CA ARG A 46 3.87 2.36 -2.68
C ARG A 46 4.06 1.31 -3.77
N SER A 47 4.88 1.67 -4.77
CA SER A 47 5.39 0.77 -5.80
C SER A 47 6.38 -0.27 -5.24
N PRO A 48 6.69 -1.34 -5.98
CA PRO A 48 7.78 -2.25 -5.60
C PRO A 48 9.13 -1.54 -5.41
N ILE A 49 9.43 -0.53 -6.24
CA ILE A 49 10.66 0.28 -6.12
C ILE A 49 10.66 1.08 -4.82
N GLY A 50 9.51 1.66 -4.45
CA GLY A 50 9.37 2.44 -3.22
C GLY A 50 9.45 1.59 -1.94
N ILE A 51 9.04 0.31 -1.99
CA ILE A 51 9.09 -0.61 -0.83
C ILE A 51 10.46 -1.29 -0.69
N ALA A 52 11.13 -1.64 -1.79
CA ALA A 52 12.34 -2.46 -1.76
C ALA A 52 13.48 -1.90 -0.89
N PRO A 53 13.80 -0.59 -0.87
CA PRO A 53 14.81 -0.04 0.04
C PRO A 53 14.45 -0.22 1.51
N ILE A 54 13.17 -0.06 1.85
CA ILE A 54 12.65 -0.20 3.22
C ILE A 54 12.74 -1.66 3.67
N ALA A 55 12.32 -2.59 2.80
CA ALA A 55 12.42 -4.02 3.06
C ALA A 55 13.88 -4.47 3.28
N ARG A 56 14.83 -3.90 2.53
CA ARG A 56 16.28 -4.14 2.74
C ARG A 56 16.76 -3.58 4.07
N SER A 57 16.42 -2.34 4.39
CA SER A 57 16.80 -1.68 5.65
C SER A 57 16.25 -2.43 6.86
N LEU A 58 15.01 -2.91 6.78
CA LEU A 58 14.38 -3.71 7.83
C LEU A 58 14.93 -5.14 7.88
N GLY A 59 15.55 -5.63 6.81
CA GLY A 59 16.06 -6.99 6.70
C GLY A 59 15.02 -8.04 6.29
N VAL A 60 13.88 -7.63 5.70
CA VAL A 60 12.79 -8.54 5.26
C VAL A 60 12.71 -8.69 3.73
N HIS A 61 13.75 -8.31 3.00
CA HIS A 61 13.78 -8.33 1.53
C HIS A 61 13.67 -9.73 0.88
N GLN A 62 13.69 -10.79 1.66
CA GLN A 62 13.44 -12.17 1.21
C GLN A 62 11.96 -12.55 1.31
N GLU A 63 11.15 -11.76 1.99
CA GLU A 63 9.73 -11.97 2.13
C GLU A 63 8.97 -11.28 0.97
N PRO A 64 7.74 -11.69 0.68
CA PRO A 64 6.86 -10.94 -0.23
C PRO A 64 6.63 -9.52 0.23
N ILE A 65 6.32 -8.63 -0.72
CA ILE A 65 5.82 -7.28 -0.46
C ILE A 65 4.49 -7.08 -1.16
N ALA A 66 3.52 -6.47 -0.49
CA ALA A 66 2.24 -6.11 -1.07
C ALA A 66 2.25 -4.62 -1.45
N CYS A 67 2.28 -4.36 -2.76
CA CYS A 67 2.38 -3.05 -3.37
C CYS A 67 1.02 -2.52 -3.80
N TYR A 68 0.87 -1.21 -3.95
CA TYR A 68 -0.36 -0.57 -4.42
C TYR A 68 -1.60 -1.00 -3.63
N ASN A 69 -1.48 -1.06 -2.29
CA ASN A 69 -2.50 -1.56 -1.37
C ASN A 69 -2.93 -3.02 -1.62
N GLY A 70 -2.11 -3.82 -2.27
CA GLY A 70 -2.39 -5.22 -2.60
C GLY A 70 -2.73 -5.50 -4.06
N ALA A 71 -2.68 -4.49 -4.95
CA ALA A 71 -2.86 -4.74 -6.39
C ALA A 71 -1.77 -5.65 -6.96
N LEU A 72 -0.59 -5.64 -6.33
CA LEU A 72 0.52 -6.47 -6.75
C LEU A 72 1.26 -7.02 -5.52
N ILE A 73 1.37 -8.34 -5.40
CA ILE A 73 2.18 -9.01 -4.39
C ILE A 73 3.33 -9.73 -5.09
N VAL A 74 4.57 -9.34 -4.76
CA VAL A 74 5.78 -9.89 -5.38
C VAL A 74 6.75 -10.40 -4.33
N LYS A 75 7.54 -11.43 -4.72
CA LYS A 75 8.66 -11.96 -3.95
C LYS A 75 9.91 -12.00 -4.84
N GLY A 76 10.79 -11.04 -4.66
CA GLY A 76 11.87 -10.82 -5.64
C GLY A 76 11.31 -10.45 -7.01
N GLU A 77 11.57 -11.26 -8.02
CA GLU A 77 11.04 -11.11 -9.38
C GLU A 77 9.75 -11.91 -9.64
N GLU A 78 9.35 -12.76 -8.69
CA GLU A 78 8.15 -13.60 -8.82
C GLU A 78 6.90 -12.80 -8.45
N ILE A 79 5.92 -12.78 -9.36
CA ILE A 79 4.57 -12.27 -9.08
C ILE A 79 3.77 -13.40 -8.41
N LEU A 80 3.35 -13.19 -7.16
CA LEU A 80 2.54 -14.13 -6.43
C LEU A 80 1.05 -13.91 -6.66
N PHE A 81 0.62 -12.63 -6.64
CA PHE A 81 -0.76 -12.20 -6.89
C PHE A 81 -0.75 -10.87 -7.63
N GLU A 82 -1.68 -10.71 -8.56
CA GLU A 82 -1.80 -9.54 -9.40
C GLU A 82 -3.28 -9.21 -9.68
N HIS A 83 -3.65 -7.96 -9.46
CA HIS A 83 -4.97 -7.39 -9.71
C HIS A 83 -4.81 -6.10 -10.50
N SER A 84 -4.95 -6.21 -11.81
CA SER A 84 -4.86 -5.06 -12.70
C SER A 84 -6.19 -4.31 -12.83
N LEU A 85 -6.09 -3.06 -13.22
CA LEU A 85 -7.21 -2.24 -13.65
C LEU A 85 -7.84 -2.81 -14.94
N ASP A 86 -9.14 -2.69 -15.07
CA ASP A 86 -9.85 -3.01 -16.31
C ASP A 86 -9.51 -1.97 -17.37
N LYS A 87 -8.94 -2.41 -18.51
CA LYS A 87 -8.46 -1.50 -19.56
C LYS A 87 -9.60 -0.70 -20.21
N ASP A 88 -10.78 -1.31 -20.41
CA ASP A 88 -11.89 -0.64 -21.09
C ASP A 88 -12.47 0.47 -20.21
N GLU A 89 -12.63 0.18 -18.91
CA GLU A 89 -13.04 1.20 -17.93
C GLU A 89 -12.01 2.33 -17.86
N ILE A 90 -10.71 2.01 -17.84
CA ILE A 90 -9.65 3.01 -17.77
C ILE A 90 -9.56 3.86 -19.03
N CYS A 91 -9.69 3.28 -20.21
CA CYS A 91 -9.77 4.05 -21.46
C CYS A 91 -10.95 5.04 -21.44
N THR A 92 -12.13 4.58 -21.01
CA THR A 92 -13.32 5.41 -20.88
C THR A 92 -13.12 6.54 -19.86
N PHE A 93 -12.55 6.22 -18.70
CA PHE A 93 -12.25 7.17 -17.65
C PHE A 93 -11.26 8.25 -18.13
N LEU A 94 -10.15 7.85 -18.74
CA LEU A 94 -9.10 8.79 -19.17
C LEU A 94 -9.58 9.68 -20.32
N HIS A 95 -10.47 9.22 -21.18
CA HIS A 95 -11.11 10.08 -22.18
C HIS A 95 -11.90 11.21 -21.53
N ARG A 96 -12.65 10.93 -20.46
CA ARG A 96 -13.36 11.96 -19.69
C ARG A 96 -12.42 12.93 -18.97
N VAL A 97 -11.30 12.44 -18.46
CA VAL A 97 -10.29 13.32 -17.84
C VAL A 97 -9.76 14.33 -18.84
N ASP A 98 -9.43 13.87 -20.05
CA ASP A 98 -8.90 14.72 -21.11
C ASP A 98 -9.94 15.77 -21.58
N GLU A 99 -11.23 15.40 -21.65
CA GLU A 99 -12.32 16.33 -21.97
C GLU A 99 -12.55 17.38 -20.88
N LEU A 100 -12.34 17.02 -19.59
CA LEU A 100 -12.58 17.92 -18.46
C LEU A 100 -11.42 18.88 -18.25
N ASP A 101 -10.20 18.38 -18.20
CA ASP A 101 -9.00 19.17 -17.96
C ASP A 101 -7.73 18.45 -18.43
N PRO A 102 -7.21 18.79 -19.62
CA PRO A 102 -5.98 18.18 -20.13
C PRO A 102 -4.71 18.58 -19.35
N SER A 103 -4.82 19.49 -18.36
CA SER A 103 -3.68 19.87 -17.52
C SER A 103 -3.40 18.86 -16.40
N ILE A 104 -4.37 17.98 -16.08
CA ILE A 104 -4.18 16.94 -15.07
C ILE A 104 -3.06 15.99 -15.50
N SER A 105 -2.10 15.76 -14.61
CA SER A 105 -0.99 14.84 -14.81
C SER A 105 -1.45 13.43 -14.52
N ILE A 106 -1.35 12.54 -15.50
CA ILE A 106 -1.79 11.15 -15.41
C ILE A 106 -0.57 10.25 -15.27
N ASN A 107 -0.43 9.61 -14.11
CA ASN A 107 0.64 8.71 -13.77
C ASN A 107 0.10 7.28 -13.78
N CYS A 108 0.68 6.41 -14.59
CA CYS A 108 0.31 5.00 -14.73
C CYS A 108 1.39 4.12 -14.11
N TYR A 109 1.01 3.21 -13.25
CA TYR A 109 1.93 2.29 -12.60
C TYR A 109 1.65 0.85 -13.03
N SER A 110 2.68 0.20 -13.60
CA SER A 110 2.65 -1.21 -14.00
C SER A 110 3.88 -1.91 -13.44
N GLY A 111 3.69 -2.88 -12.56
CA GLY A 111 4.82 -3.55 -11.89
C GLY A 111 5.73 -2.54 -11.19
N ALA A 112 6.99 -2.53 -11.54
CA ALA A 112 7.99 -1.61 -11.02
C ALA A 112 8.19 -0.36 -11.90
N VAL A 113 7.33 -0.13 -12.91
CA VAL A 113 7.50 0.97 -13.86
C VAL A 113 6.40 2.01 -13.66
N TRP A 114 6.82 3.26 -13.57
CA TRP A 114 5.95 4.42 -13.59
C TRP A 114 6.01 5.07 -14.97
N PHE A 115 4.87 5.20 -15.62
CA PHE A 115 4.71 5.87 -16.92
C PHE A 115 3.99 7.20 -16.74
N ASN A 116 4.39 8.21 -17.52
CA ASN A 116 3.65 9.44 -17.70
C ASN A 116 3.74 9.90 -19.15
N SER A 117 2.73 10.63 -19.65
CA SER A 117 2.71 11.10 -21.03
C SER A 117 3.58 12.33 -21.26
N ARG A 118 3.97 13.05 -20.20
CA ARG A 118 4.76 14.27 -20.24
C ARG A 118 5.54 14.49 -18.95
N GLU A 119 6.61 15.23 -19.03
CA GLU A 119 7.27 15.80 -17.86
C GLU A 119 6.65 17.16 -17.55
N ASP A 120 6.03 17.29 -16.37
CA ASP A 120 5.41 18.52 -15.87
C ASP A 120 5.77 18.78 -14.40
N GLN A 121 5.26 19.87 -13.84
CA GLN A 121 5.52 20.21 -12.43
C GLN A 121 5.06 19.11 -11.46
N TRP A 122 3.98 18.37 -11.78
CA TRP A 122 3.43 17.36 -10.92
C TRP A 122 4.25 16.07 -10.94
N THR A 123 4.76 15.67 -12.11
CA THR A 123 5.72 14.56 -12.22
C THR A 123 7.01 14.87 -11.47
N GLN A 124 7.49 16.11 -11.50
CA GLN A 124 8.69 16.51 -10.74
C GLN A 124 8.45 16.45 -9.22
N VAL A 125 7.27 16.89 -8.77
CA VAL A 125 6.88 16.80 -7.35
C VAL A 125 6.78 15.36 -6.91
N GLU A 126 6.11 14.50 -7.70
CA GLU A 126 5.95 13.07 -7.36
C GLU A 126 7.30 12.34 -7.37
N ALA A 127 8.16 12.63 -8.35
CA ALA A 127 9.52 12.09 -8.41
C ALA A 127 10.35 12.47 -7.17
N ALA A 128 10.21 13.72 -6.71
CA ALA A 128 10.91 14.19 -5.51
C ALA A 128 10.38 13.50 -4.22
N ILE A 129 9.07 13.21 -4.16
CA ILE A 129 8.44 12.53 -3.02
C ILE A 129 8.82 11.05 -2.98
N THR A 130 8.75 10.36 -4.12
CA THR A 130 8.91 8.91 -4.21
C THR A 130 10.37 8.47 -4.40
N GLY A 131 11.20 9.35 -4.96
CA GLY A 131 12.55 9.01 -5.43
C GLY A 131 12.54 8.16 -6.71
N GLU A 132 11.38 8.03 -7.36
CA GLU A 132 11.22 7.29 -8.60
C GLU A 132 11.30 8.23 -9.81
N THR A 133 11.61 7.67 -10.98
CA THR A 133 11.68 8.42 -12.25
C THR A 133 10.67 7.85 -13.23
N PRO A 134 9.77 8.66 -13.81
CA PRO A 134 8.81 8.19 -14.78
C PRO A 134 9.48 7.86 -16.12
N GLN A 135 8.97 6.83 -16.78
CA GLN A 135 9.20 6.60 -18.20
C GLN A 135 8.21 7.47 -18.99
N ILE A 136 8.73 8.42 -19.76
CA ILE A 136 7.90 9.33 -20.54
C ILE A 136 7.55 8.68 -21.88
N GLN A 137 6.27 8.42 -22.10
CA GLN A 137 5.74 7.89 -23.36
C GLN A 137 4.27 8.28 -23.53
N PRO A 138 3.76 8.36 -24.79
CA PRO A 138 2.34 8.68 -25.02
C PRO A 138 1.42 7.73 -24.25
N LEU A 139 0.37 8.27 -23.62
CA LEU A 139 -0.61 7.49 -22.88
C LEU A 139 -1.27 6.41 -23.75
N SER A 140 -1.55 6.74 -25.02
CA SER A 140 -2.06 5.77 -26.02
C SER A 140 -1.15 4.56 -26.20
N GLN A 141 0.17 4.75 -26.15
CA GLN A 141 1.13 3.63 -26.21
C GLN A 141 1.05 2.77 -24.95
N THR A 142 1.00 3.39 -23.78
CA THR A 142 0.84 2.67 -22.50
C THR A 142 -0.44 1.85 -22.45
N LEU A 143 -1.56 2.42 -22.94
CA LEU A 143 -2.85 1.75 -22.93
C LEU A 143 -2.99 0.67 -24.01
N SER A 144 -2.31 0.82 -25.16
CA SER A 144 -2.36 -0.17 -26.25
C SER A 144 -1.44 -1.38 -26.06
N ASP A 145 -0.52 -1.31 -25.10
CA ASP A 145 0.38 -2.42 -24.81
C ASP A 145 -0.33 -3.47 -23.93
N ASP A 146 -0.68 -4.60 -24.54
CA ASP A 146 -1.36 -5.71 -23.86
C ASP A 146 -0.47 -6.46 -22.87
N THR A 147 0.81 -6.22 -22.88
CA THR A 147 1.75 -6.80 -21.89
C THR A 147 1.84 -5.98 -20.60
N LEU A 148 1.32 -4.75 -20.59
CA LEU A 148 1.30 -3.89 -19.41
C LEU A 148 0.03 -4.13 -18.60
N HIS A 149 0.20 -4.56 -17.36
CA HIS A 149 -0.86 -4.70 -16.38
C HIS A 149 -0.84 -3.48 -15.46
N LEU A 150 -1.79 -2.56 -15.63
CA LEU A 150 -1.85 -1.35 -14.82
C LEU A 150 -2.42 -1.67 -13.44
N HIS A 151 -1.66 -1.39 -12.39
CA HIS A 151 -2.06 -1.64 -10.99
C HIS A 151 -2.66 -0.42 -10.32
N LYS A 152 -2.22 0.76 -10.73
CA LYS A 152 -2.69 2.03 -10.19
C LYS A 152 -2.57 3.14 -11.24
N LEU A 153 -3.55 4.05 -11.26
CA LEU A 153 -3.35 5.40 -11.80
C LEU A 153 -3.32 6.38 -10.64
N LEU A 154 -2.52 7.44 -10.80
CA LEU A 154 -2.49 8.58 -9.90
C LEU A 154 -2.63 9.85 -10.73
N LEU A 155 -3.74 10.54 -10.56
CA LEU A 155 -4.01 11.82 -11.21
C LEU A 155 -3.65 12.94 -10.24
N ILE A 156 -2.82 13.87 -10.71
CA ILE A 156 -2.36 15.02 -9.93
C ILE A 156 -2.65 16.31 -10.71
N GLY A 157 -3.16 17.31 -10.02
CA GLY A 157 -3.47 18.59 -10.63
C GLY A 157 -3.71 19.68 -9.59
N GLU A 158 -4.27 20.80 -10.01
CA GLU A 158 -4.77 21.81 -9.09
C GLU A 158 -5.90 21.21 -8.25
N THR A 159 -5.94 21.55 -6.95
CA THR A 159 -6.92 20.99 -6.01
C THR A 159 -8.36 21.11 -6.52
N GLN A 160 -8.74 22.29 -7.04
CA GLN A 160 -10.07 22.52 -7.57
C GLN A 160 -10.43 21.54 -8.69
N ASN A 161 -9.51 21.30 -9.63
CA ASN A 161 -9.74 20.46 -10.81
C ASN A 161 -9.88 18.99 -10.42
N ILE A 162 -9.03 18.52 -9.49
CA ILE A 162 -9.11 17.15 -8.96
C ILE A 162 -10.40 16.92 -8.17
N GLN A 163 -10.81 17.89 -7.35
CA GLN A 163 -12.06 17.81 -6.59
C GLN A 163 -13.28 17.81 -7.52
N GLU A 164 -13.28 18.67 -8.56
CA GLU A 164 -14.34 18.72 -9.55
C GLU A 164 -14.43 17.42 -10.35
N LEU A 165 -13.29 16.85 -10.78
CA LEU A 165 -13.24 15.55 -11.42
C LEU A 165 -13.84 14.49 -10.53
N TYR A 166 -13.39 14.39 -9.26
CA TYR A 166 -13.87 13.39 -8.32
C TYR A 166 -15.38 13.47 -8.06
N GLN A 167 -15.94 14.69 -7.95
CA GLN A 167 -17.37 14.91 -7.75
C GLN A 167 -18.24 14.51 -8.95
N LYS A 168 -17.67 14.53 -10.16
CA LYS A 168 -18.37 14.17 -11.40
C LYS A 168 -18.31 12.67 -11.72
N LEU A 169 -17.49 11.90 -10.97
CA LEU A 169 -17.40 10.46 -11.18
C LEU A 169 -18.64 9.76 -10.61
N ASP A 170 -19.29 8.98 -11.46
CA ASP A 170 -20.30 8.02 -11.02
C ASP A 170 -19.66 6.62 -10.91
N PRO A 171 -19.49 6.07 -9.67
CA PRO A 171 -18.93 4.75 -9.48
C PRO A 171 -19.73 3.62 -10.15
N GLN A 172 -21.00 3.86 -10.55
CA GLN A 172 -21.80 2.86 -11.24
C GLN A 172 -21.37 2.67 -12.70
N GLU A 173 -20.73 3.69 -13.30
CA GLU A 173 -20.19 3.60 -14.66
C GLU A 173 -18.87 2.83 -14.72
N PHE A 174 -18.22 2.64 -13.58
CA PHE A 174 -16.95 1.95 -13.43
C PHE A 174 -17.04 0.85 -12.36
N PRO A 175 -17.80 -0.23 -12.63
CA PRO A 175 -18.12 -1.23 -11.63
C PRO A 175 -16.89 -2.02 -11.11
N GLN A 176 -15.80 -2.09 -11.87
CA GLN A 176 -14.56 -2.77 -11.48
C GLN A 176 -13.47 -1.83 -10.95
N THR A 177 -13.72 -0.51 -10.97
CA THR A 177 -12.75 0.51 -10.59
C THR A 177 -13.15 1.21 -9.30
N ALA A 178 -12.17 1.52 -8.47
CA ALA A 178 -12.31 2.33 -7.25
C ALA A 178 -11.54 3.65 -7.39
N PHE A 179 -12.17 4.73 -6.93
CA PHE A 179 -11.63 6.08 -6.95
C PHE A 179 -11.59 6.63 -5.52
N TYR A 180 -10.46 7.22 -5.11
CA TYR A 180 -10.36 7.88 -3.81
C TYR A 180 -9.31 8.97 -3.81
N LEU A 181 -9.54 9.98 -2.98
CA LEU A 181 -8.60 11.07 -2.77
C LEU A 181 -7.61 10.68 -1.67
N SER A 182 -6.32 10.55 -2.01
CA SER A 182 -5.27 10.36 -1.01
C SER A 182 -4.74 11.69 -0.46
N LYS A 183 -4.89 12.77 -1.24
CA LYS A 183 -4.70 14.17 -0.83
C LYS A 183 -5.75 15.02 -1.56
N GLU A 184 -5.87 16.27 -1.18
CA GLU A 184 -6.84 17.19 -1.81
C GLU A 184 -6.68 17.32 -3.33
N ASN A 185 -5.43 17.17 -3.83
CA ASN A 185 -5.05 17.28 -5.22
C ASN A 185 -4.51 15.98 -5.83
N TYR A 186 -4.76 14.82 -5.19
CA TYR A 186 -4.36 13.48 -5.63
C TYR A 186 -5.57 12.58 -5.72
N LEU A 187 -5.92 12.15 -6.94
CA LEU A 187 -6.95 11.13 -7.18
C LEU A 187 -6.28 9.82 -7.55
N GLU A 188 -6.45 8.82 -6.71
CA GLU A 188 -5.99 7.45 -6.96
C GLU A 188 -7.09 6.60 -7.58
N VAL A 189 -6.69 5.76 -8.52
CA VAL A 189 -7.56 4.84 -9.25
C VAL A 189 -6.96 3.45 -9.17
N THR A 190 -7.70 2.51 -8.62
CA THR A 190 -7.28 1.11 -8.43
C THR A 190 -8.40 0.15 -8.84
N ALA A 191 -8.09 -1.12 -9.03
CA ALA A 191 -9.14 -2.10 -9.17
C ALA A 191 -9.98 -2.19 -7.89
N LYS A 192 -11.28 -2.33 -8.01
CA LYS A 192 -12.22 -2.33 -6.87
C LYS A 192 -12.01 -3.51 -5.90
N ALA A 193 -11.48 -4.61 -6.41
CA ALA A 193 -11.15 -5.79 -5.61
C ALA A 193 -9.86 -5.61 -4.77
N VAL A 194 -9.16 -4.47 -4.92
CA VAL A 194 -7.87 -4.24 -4.26
C VAL A 194 -8.06 -3.57 -2.92
N SER A 195 -7.52 -4.18 -1.88
CA SER A 195 -7.37 -3.58 -0.56
C SER A 195 -6.27 -4.28 0.22
N LYS A 196 -5.74 -3.64 1.26
CA LYS A 196 -4.82 -4.32 2.21
C LYS A 196 -5.47 -5.52 2.90
N ARG A 197 -6.80 -5.55 3.01
CA ARG A 197 -7.55 -6.71 3.49
C ARG A 197 -7.36 -7.93 2.58
N ASP A 198 -7.51 -7.71 1.28
CA ASP A 198 -7.41 -8.79 0.30
C ASP A 198 -5.96 -9.26 0.17
N ALA A 199 -4.99 -8.34 0.25
CA ALA A 199 -3.57 -8.70 0.38
C ALA A 199 -3.29 -9.60 1.60
N VAL A 200 -3.91 -9.34 2.76
CA VAL A 200 -3.77 -10.20 3.94
C VAL A 200 -4.38 -11.57 3.70
N LEU A 201 -5.51 -11.68 3.03
CA LEU A 201 -6.13 -12.98 2.68
C LEU A 201 -5.23 -13.82 1.77
N GLU A 202 -4.66 -13.19 0.74
CA GLU A 202 -3.74 -13.84 -0.20
C GLU A 202 -2.44 -14.28 0.46
N LEU A 203 -1.84 -13.41 1.28
CA LEU A 203 -0.65 -13.74 2.06
C LEU A 203 -0.90 -14.84 3.09
N ALA A 204 -2.04 -14.81 3.79
CA ALA A 204 -2.43 -15.86 4.71
C ALA A 204 -2.60 -17.21 4.00
N THR A 205 -3.17 -17.19 2.78
CA THR A 205 -3.29 -18.37 1.91
C THR A 205 -1.91 -18.88 1.47
N TYR A 206 -1.05 -17.98 0.99
CA TYR A 206 0.31 -18.32 0.55
C TYR A 206 1.14 -18.99 1.66
N TYR A 207 1.06 -18.47 2.89
CA TYR A 207 1.76 -19.02 4.04
C TYR A 207 1.00 -20.16 4.76
N GLN A 208 -0.22 -20.47 4.32
CA GLN A 208 -1.10 -21.47 4.97
C GLN A 208 -1.28 -21.17 6.47
N VAL A 209 -1.54 -19.90 6.79
CA VAL A 209 -1.77 -19.42 8.16
C VAL A 209 -3.24 -19.01 8.30
N PRO A 210 -3.99 -19.57 9.26
CA PRO A 210 -5.36 -19.15 9.51
C PRO A 210 -5.40 -17.71 10.06
N LEU A 211 -6.44 -16.96 9.73
CA LEU A 211 -6.56 -15.53 10.06
C LEU A 211 -6.44 -15.26 11.57
N GLU A 212 -6.86 -16.18 12.42
CA GLU A 212 -6.75 -16.11 13.87
C GLU A 212 -5.30 -16.11 14.38
N GLN A 213 -4.34 -16.44 13.51
CA GLN A 213 -2.90 -16.45 13.76
C GLN A 213 -2.16 -15.36 12.98
N VAL A 214 -2.91 -14.46 12.33
CA VAL A 214 -2.37 -13.29 11.63
C VAL A 214 -2.47 -12.07 12.53
N MET A 215 -1.38 -11.30 12.60
CA MET A 215 -1.32 -9.98 13.18
C MET A 215 -1.22 -8.95 12.05
N THR A 216 -2.03 -7.90 12.11
CA THR A 216 -1.91 -6.76 11.20
C THR A 216 -1.69 -5.47 11.98
N ILE A 217 -0.88 -4.55 11.42
CA ILE A 217 -0.52 -3.29 12.08
C ILE A 217 -0.64 -2.16 11.06
N GLY A 218 -1.31 -1.08 11.43
CA GLY A 218 -1.48 0.09 10.57
C GLY A 218 -1.94 1.33 11.34
N ASP A 219 -1.97 2.46 10.65
CA ASP A 219 -2.29 3.74 11.29
C ASP A 219 -3.40 4.53 10.59
N HIS A 220 -3.84 4.16 9.40
CA HIS A 220 -4.77 4.98 8.63
C HIS A 220 -6.02 4.22 8.16
N PHE A 221 -6.95 4.91 7.48
CA PHE A 221 -8.23 4.34 7.03
C PHE A 221 -8.08 3.22 6.00
N ASN A 222 -7.04 3.23 5.16
CA ASN A 222 -6.75 2.13 4.22
C ASN A 222 -6.27 0.85 4.92
N ASP A 223 -5.84 0.95 6.21
CA ASP A 223 -5.44 -0.19 7.03
C ASP A 223 -6.62 -0.81 7.78
N LEU A 224 -7.68 -0.03 7.99
CA LEU A 224 -8.82 -0.45 8.79
C LEU A 224 -9.42 -1.80 8.33
N PRO A 225 -9.57 -2.07 7.02
CA PRO A 225 -10.07 -3.36 6.56
C PRO A 225 -9.18 -4.55 6.96
N MET A 226 -7.82 -4.41 6.94
CA MET A 226 -6.94 -5.48 7.38
C MET A 226 -6.89 -5.61 8.91
N ILE A 227 -6.98 -4.48 9.64
CA ILE A 227 -7.03 -4.47 11.12
C ILE A 227 -8.27 -5.22 11.62
N ARG A 228 -9.41 -5.02 10.99
CA ARG A 228 -10.66 -5.73 11.34
C ARG A 228 -10.64 -7.21 10.99
N LEU A 229 -9.89 -7.60 9.95
CA LEU A 229 -9.87 -8.98 9.44
C LEU A 229 -9.03 -9.92 10.30
N ALA A 230 -7.88 -9.44 10.78
CA ALA A 230 -6.88 -10.28 11.44
C ALA A 230 -7.34 -10.76 12.82
N GLY A 231 -6.77 -11.89 13.26
CA GLY A 231 -6.97 -12.40 14.62
C GLY A 231 -6.38 -11.46 15.69
N LEU A 232 -5.41 -10.64 15.29
CA LEU A 232 -4.88 -9.54 16.10
C LEU A 232 -4.65 -8.30 15.21
N GLY A 233 -5.62 -7.42 15.16
CA GLY A 233 -5.51 -6.12 14.49
C GLY A 233 -5.02 -5.04 15.44
N VAL A 234 -3.90 -4.43 15.11
CA VAL A 234 -3.24 -3.40 15.91
C VAL A 234 -3.31 -2.05 15.21
N ALA A 235 -3.83 -1.04 15.89
CA ALA A 235 -3.74 0.34 15.44
C ALA A 235 -2.56 1.04 16.14
N MET A 236 -1.83 1.85 15.39
CA MET A 236 -0.79 2.72 15.93
C MET A 236 -1.39 3.83 16.81
N GLY A 237 -0.64 4.31 17.79
CA GLY A 237 -1.05 5.39 18.69
C GLY A 237 -1.30 6.72 17.97
N ASN A 238 -0.61 6.96 16.85
CA ASN A 238 -0.80 8.13 15.97
C ASN A 238 -2.00 7.98 15.01
N ALA A 239 -2.67 6.84 14.95
CA ALA A 239 -3.82 6.63 14.08
C ALA A 239 -5.00 7.54 14.48
N PRO A 240 -5.86 7.94 13.54
CA PRO A 240 -7.11 8.62 13.85
C PRO A 240 -7.96 7.83 14.85
N GLU A 241 -8.70 8.53 15.70
CA GLU A 241 -9.53 7.90 16.74
C GLU A 241 -10.51 6.85 16.18
N ALA A 242 -11.07 7.11 15.00
CA ALA A 242 -11.97 6.16 14.33
C ALA A 242 -11.27 4.83 13.97
N VAL A 243 -9.98 4.85 13.60
CA VAL A 243 -9.20 3.66 13.34
C VAL A 243 -8.85 2.94 14.64
N ARG A 244 -8.42 3.68 15.66
CA ARG A 244 -8.05 3.11 16.97
C ARG A 244 -9.22 2.41 17.65
N LYS A 245 -10.45 2.92 17.49
CA LYS A 245 -11.66 2.32 18.07
C LYS A 245 -12.03 0.95 17.48
N GLU A 246 -11.58 0.67 16.28
CA GLU A 246 -11.91 -0.57 15.55
C GLU A 246 -10.83 -1.67 15.71
N ALA A 247 -9.69 -1.33 16.28
CA ALA A 247 -8.60 -2.28 16.51
C ALA A 247 -8.83 -3.07 17.81
N GLN A 248 -8.36 -4.34 17.84
CA GLN A 248 -8.34 -5.13 19.06
C GLN A 248 -7.32 -4.59 20.07
N VAL A 249 -6.24 -3.98 19.56
CA VAL A 249 -5.16 -3.40 20.36
C VAL A 249 -4.76 -2.05 19.77
N VAL A 250 -4.46 -1.10 20.64
CA VAL A 250 -3.80 0.16 20.27
C VAL A 250 -2.42 0.15 20.92
N THR A 251 -1.38 0.23 20.09
CA THR A 251 0.01 0.36 20.55
C THR A 251 0.41 1.83 20.67
N THR A 252 1.67 2.13 21.00
CA THR A 252 2.20 3.49 20.99
C THR A 252 2.37 4.03 19.57
N SER A 253 2.78 5.29 19.44
CA SER A 253 3.00 5.91 18.13
C SER A 253 4.23 5.33 17.42
N ASN A 254 4.33 5.63 16.11
CA ASN A 254 5.52 5.29 15.32
C ASN A 254 6.79 6.01 15.80
N GLN A 255 6.65 7.12 16.55
CA GLN A 255 7.76 7.84 17.21
C GLN A 255 8.20 7.17 18.51
N GLU A 256 7.38 6.28 19.07
CA GLU A 256 7.57 5.62 20.36
C GLU A 256 7.73 4.10 20.21
N HIS A 257 8.23 3.64 19.06
CA HIS A 257 8.48 2.23 18.78
C HIS A 257 7.24 1.32 18.81
N GLY A 258 6.07 1.82 18.38
CA GLY A 258 4.79 1.13 18.55
C GLY A 258 4.74 -0.27 17.94
N VAL A 259 5.30 -0.47 16.74
CA VAL A 259 5.33 -1.80 16.10
C VAL A 259 6.21 -2.76 16.89
N ALA A 260 7.39 -2.31 17.33
CA ALA A 260 8.30 -3.13 18.13
C ALA A 260 7.66 -3.52 19.48
N GLN A 261 6.96 -2.59 20.11
CA GLN A 261 6.24 -2.84 21.37
C GLN A 261 5.15 -3.90 21.19
N ALA A 262 4.31 -3.77 20.16
CA ALA A 262 3.25 -4.72 19.88
C ALA A 262 3.81 -6.13 19.60
N ILE A 263 4.92 -6.23 18.86
CA ILE A 263 5.58 -7.53 18.62
C ILE A 263 6.14 -8.12 19.91
N GLN A 264 6.78 -7.34 20.76
CA GLN A 264 7.30 -7.82 22.04
C GLN A 264 6.20 -8.34 22.97
N GLU A 265 5.08 -7.63 23.01
CA GLU A 265 3.99 -7.97 23.92
C GLU A 265 3.19 -9.18 23.45
N TYR A 266 2.88 -9.28 22.15
CA TYR A 266 1.91 -10.26 21.64
C TYR A 266 2.54 -11.43 20.87
N VAL A 267 3.78 -11.27 20.38
CA VAL A 267 4.43 -12.28 19.53
C VAL A 267 5.69 -12.87 20.18
N LEU A 268 6.48 -12.02 20.83
CA LEU A 268 7.74 -12.39 21.47
C LEU A 268 7.72 -12.08 22.98
N PRO A 269 6.73 -12.53 23.74
CA PRO A 269 6.68 -12.23 25.16
C PRO A 269 7.95 -12.77 25.86
N PRO A 270 8.49 -12.06 26.86
CA PRO A 270 9.61 -12.56 27.62
C PRO A 270 9.28 -13.94 28.17
N SER A 271 10.20 -14.89 28.01
CA SER A 271 10.05 -16.22 28.60
C SER A 271 9.81 -16.06 30.09
N ASN A 272 8.64 -16.48 30.58
CA ASN A 272 8.44 -16.59 32.01
C ASN A 272 9.51 -17.56 32.54
N LYS A 273 10.52 -17.00 33.19
CA LYS A 273 11.52 -17.77 33.93
C LYS A 273 10.90 -18.32 35.20
#